data_47c97a3b984cf61dfd4ccf66759dabdb
#
_entry.id   47c97a3b984cf61dfd4ccf66759dabdb
#
_cell.length_a   1.000
_cell.length_b   1.000
_cell.length_c   1.000
_cell.angle_alpha   90.00
_cell.angle_beta   90.00
_cell.angle_gamma   90.00
#
_symmetry.space_group_name_H-M   'P 1'
#
loop_
_entity.id
_entity.type
_entity.pdbx_description
1 polymer ?
#
loop_
_entity_poly.entity_id
_entity_poly.type
_entity_poly.pdbx_seq_one_letter_code
_entity_poly.pdbx_strand_id
1 'polypeptide(L)'
;MPVVLTVAAVAAVGGGAYALRKDDGAAPQRLAQPGPSACPTAVPTTPAPSGAPAPTLVLPAPGKVSFRLLNGTARDGLGRTLGDALATRGFQVKSTGNAPKSLSGPSKVYFGPGARPAAQLVAIHVIGAELSPVPTAPKGAVDLVIGSGFARLRTPAEVKTFTARVLAGTAPTAAPGTPATSAPRPTGCA
;
A
#
# COMPACT_ATOMS: atom_id res chain seq x y z
N MET A 1 -2.66 50.15 -18.07
CA MET A 1 -2.05 49.44 -19.23
C MET A 1 -2.66 48.07 -19.29
N PRO A 2 -3.49 47.73 -20.27
CA PRO A 2 -4.13 46.44 -20.36
C PRO A 2 -3.19 45.42 -21.03
N VAL A 3 -2.98 44.30 -20.40
CA VAL A 3 -2.27 43.15 -20.97
C VAL A 3 -3.29 42.30 -21.72
N VAL A 4 -3.09 42.21 -23.02
CA VAL A 4 -3.91 41.45 -23.98
C VAL A 4 -3.58 39.96 -23.83
N LEU A 5 -4.60 39.18 -23.55
CA LEU A 5 -4.54 37.69 -23.50
C LEU A 5 -4.77 37.15 -24.91
N THR A 6 -3.74 36.60 -25.52
CA THR A 6 -3.87 35.87 -26.80
C THR A 6 -4.12 34.39 -26.54
N VAL A 7 -5.31 33.92 -26.85
CA VAL A 7 -5.71 32.52 -26.89
C VAL A 7 -5.36 31.97 -28.27
N ALA A 8 -4.43 31.04 -28.35
CA ALA A 8 -4.17 30.25 -29.56
C ALA A 8 -4.94 28.93 -29.46
N ALA A 9 -5.97 28.80 -30.27
CA ALA A 9 -6.67 27.54 -30.51
C ALA A 9 -5.91 26.73 -31.56
N VAL A 10 -5.48 25.50 -31.19
CA VAL A 10 -4.99 24.53 -32.14
C VAL A 10 -6.02 23.40 -32.21
N ALA A 11 -6.78 23.38 -33.31
CA ALA A 11 -7.62 22.26 -33.71
C ALA A 11 -6.78 21.30 -34.57
N ALA A 12 -6.55 20.10 -34.11
CA ALA A 12 -6.02 19.01 -34.92
C ALA A 12 -7.12 17.94 -35.11
N VAL A 13 -7.70 17.98 -36.30
CA VAL A 13 -8.60 16.94 -36.83
C VAL A 13 -7.72 15.81 -37.37
N GLY A 14 -7.74 14.68 -36.69
CA GLY A 14 -7.10 13.44 -37.15
C GLY A 14 -8.17 12.39 -37.41
N GLY A 15 -8.66 12.31 -38.67
CA GLY A 15 -9.55 11.25 -39.10
C GLY A 15 -8.78 9.93 -39.28
N GLY A 16 -9.08 8.93 -38.48
CA GLY A 16 -8.63 7.54 -38.65
C GLY A 16 -9.74 6.72 -39.29
N ALA A 17 -9.56 6.36 -40.57
CA ALA A 17 -10.43 5.47 -41.28
C ALA A 17 -10.31 4.03 -40.74
N TYR A 18 -11.41 3.51 -40.14
CA TYR A 18 -11.53 2.09 -39.85
C TYR A 18 -11.88 1.32 -41.13
N ALA A 19 -10.90 0.62 -41.66
CA ALA A 19 -11.14 -0.32 -42.74
C ALA A 19 -11.87 -1.56 -42.20
N LEU A 20 -13.12 -1.73 -42.62
CA LEU A 20 -13.91 -2.97 -42.47
C LEU A 20 -13.28 -4.03 -43.37
N ARG A 21 -12.53 -4.97 -42.80
CA ARG A 21 -12.20 -6.21 -43.49
C ARG A 21 -13.39 -7.16 -43.42
N LYS A 22 -14.00 -7.38 -44.56
CA LYS A 22 -14.87 -8.51 -44.83
C LYS A 22 -13.96 -9.72 -45.01
N ASP A 23 -13.94 -10.62 -44.08
CA ASP A 23 -13.36 -11.95 -44.25
C ASP A 23 -14.50 -12.91 -44.60
N ASP A 24 -14.61 -13.17 -45.89
CA ASP A 24 -15.45 -14.23 -46.44
C ASP A 24 -14.73 -15.57 -46.22
N GLY A 25 -15.43 -16.53 -45.67
CA GLY A 25 -15.17 -17.96 -45.87
C GLY A 25 -14.21 -18.62 -44.88
N ALA A 26 -14.65 -18.93 -43.71
CA ALA A 26 -14.07 -19.99 -42.90
C ALA A 26 -15.04 -21.17 -42.85
N ALA A 27 -14.59 -22.31 -43.36
CA ALA A 27 -15.26 -23.61 -43.29
C ALA A 27 -15.52 -24.01 -41.81
N PRO A 28 -16.58 -24.79 -41.52
CA PRO A 28 -16.87 -25.22 -40.16
C PRO A 28 -15.74 -26.10 -39.64
N GLN A 29 -14.99 -25.55 -38.68
CA GLN A 29 -14.03 -26.31 -37.94
C GLN A 29 -14.80 -27.31 -37.05
N ARG A 30 -14.57 -28.60 -37.36
CA ARG A 30 -14.99 -29.72 -36.53
C ARG A 30 -14.58 -29.45 -35.09
N LEU A 31 -15.58 -29.37 -34.20
CA LEU A 31 -15.37 -29.35 -32.74
C LEU A 31 -14.58 -30.60 -32.37
N ALA A 32 -13.30 -30.42 -32.07
CA ALA A 32 -12.49 -31.48 -31.46
C ALA A 32 -13.10 -31.77 -30.09
N GLN A 33 -13.54 -33.00 -29.88
CA GLN A 33 -13.98 -33.49 -28.58
C GLN A 33 -12.81 -33.30 -27.58
N PRO A 34 -13.07 -32.74 -26.40
CA PRO A 34 -12.05 -32.74 -25.34
C PRO A 34 -11.78 -34.20 -24.97
N GLY A 35 -10.53 -34.62 -25.19
CA GLY A 35 -10.00 -35.88 -24.69
C GLY A 35 -10.08 -35.92 -23.14
N PRO A 36 -10.03 -37.10 -22.52
CA PRO A 36 -10.11 -37.22 -21.07
C PRO A 36 -9.01 -36.36 -20.43
N SER A 37 -9.45 -35.39 -19.62
CA SER A 37 -8.56 -34.52 -18.87
C SER A 37 -7.66 -35.35 -17.97
N ALA A 38 -6.38 -35.42 -18.31
CA ALA A 38 -5.38 -35.99 -17.42
C ALA A 38 -5.42 -35.18 -16.11
N CYS A 39 -5.67 -35.87 -15.01
CA CYS A 39 -5.53 -35.28 -13.67
C CYS A 39 -4.15 -34.66 -13.53
N PRO A 40 -4.02 -33.41 -13.08
CA PRO A 40 -2.70 -32.84 -12.85
C PRO A 40 -1.99 -33.67 -11.78
N THR A 41 -0.90 -34.34 -12.21
CA THR A 41 0.03 -35.01 -11.32
C THR A 41 0.44 -34.03 -10.25
N ALA A 42 0.17 -34.35 -8.97
CA ALA A 42 0.58 -33.54 -7.84
C ALA A 42 2.08 -33.27 -7.93
N VAL A 43 2.46 -32.04 -8.18
CA VAL A 43 3.84 -31.58 -8.08
C VAL A 43 4.26 -31.82 -6.64
N PRO A 44 5.35 -32.54 -6.36
CA PRO A 44 5.80 -32.69 -4.98
C PRO A 44 6.11 -31.29 -4.44
N THR A 45 5.28 -30.81 -3.52
CA THR A 45 5.53 -29.59 -2.78
C THR A 45 6.74 -29.86 -1.89
N THR A 46 7.92 -29.44 -2.34
CA THR A 46 9.11 -29.43 -1.49
C THR A 46 8.77 -28.59 -0.27
N PRO A 47 8.81 -29.15 0.96
CA PRO A 47 8.58 -28.33 2.15
C PRO A 47 9.63 -27.22 2.16
N ALA A 48 9.18 -25.98 2.19
CA ALA A 48 10.08 -24.83 2.36
C ALA A 48 10.91 -25.07 3.64
N PRO A 49 12.22 -24.79 3.64
CA PRO A 49 13.08 -24.98 4.81
C PRO A 49 12.52 -24.15 5.97
N SER A 50 11.81 -24.83 6.86
CA SER A 50 11.30 -24.31 8.12
C SER A 50 12.47 -24.23 9.08
N GLY A 51 13.12 -23.05 9.19
CA GLY A 51 14.23 -22.93 10.13
C GLY A 51 15.11 -21.70 10.05
N ALA A 52 14.84 -20.75 9.16
CA ALA A 52 15.52 -19.46 9.28
C ALA A 52 14.93 -18.72 10.50
N PRO A 53 15.73 -18.32 11.52
CA PRO A 53 15.23 -17.50 12.61
C PRO A 53 14.60 -16.25 12.02
N ALA A 54 13.36 -15.98 12.39
CA ALA A 54 12.66 -14.78 11.93
C ALA A 54 13.55 -13.56 12.25
N PRO A 55 13.77 -12.65 11.30
CA PRO A 55 14.63 -11.49 11.54
C PRO A 55 14.10 -10.73 12.75
N THR A 56 14.91 -10.63 13.80
CA THR A 56 14.54 -9.91 15.01
C THR A 56 14.32 -8.44 14.64
N LEU A 57 13.10 -7.97 14.76
CA LEU A 57 12.76 -6.58 14.47
C LEU A 57 13.34 -5.68 15.57
N VAL A 58 14.36 -4.91 15.22
CA VAL A 58 14.92 -3.88 16.10
C VAL A 58 14.33 -2.54 15.69
N LEU A 59 13.56 -1.91 16.59
CA LEU A 59 13.00 -0.59 16.36
C LEU A 59 14.01 0.50 16.73
N PRO A 60 14.20 1.53 15.88
CA PRO A 60 15.05 2.67 16.21
C PRO A 60 14.41 3.52 17.31
N ALA A 61 15.22 4.33 18.00
CA ALA A 61 14.69 5.35 18.90
C ALA A 61 13.93 6.44 18.09
N PRO A 62 12.86 7.05 18.63
CA PRO A 62 12.09 8.08 17.93
C PRO A 62 12.94 9.21 17.35
N GLY A 63 13.94 9.69 18.08
CA GLY A 63 14.88 10.75 17.66
C GLY A 63 15.77 10.37 16.46
N LYS A 64 15.81 9.10 16.07
CA LYS A 64 16.50 8.63 14.86
C LYS A 64 15.58 8.46 13.66
N VAL A 65 14.28 8.68 13.85
CA VAL A 65 13.27 8.53 12.80
C VAL A 65 12.84 9.90 12.31
N SER A 66 13.11 10.14 11.03
CA SER A 66 12.65 11.34 10.34
C SER A 66 11.65 10.98 9.26
N PHE A 67 10.57 11.74 9.14
CA PHE A 67 9.52 11.48 8.14
C PHE A 67 8.78 12.77 7.73
N ARG A 68 8.07 12.69 6.60
CA ARG A 68 7.10 13.71 6.19
C ARG A 68 5.72 13.29 6.64
N LEU A 69 4.88 14.26 7.03
CA LEU A 69 3.50 14.02 7.38
C LEU A 69 2.60 14.73 6.38
N LEU A 70 1.71 13.98 5.75
CA LEU A 70 0.78 14.49 4.74
C LEU A 70 -0.66 14.27 5.20
N ASN A 71 -1.45 15.33 5.21
CA ASN A 71 -2.87 15.26 5.48
C ASN A 71 -3.62 14.85 4.22
N GLY A 72 -4.16 13.65 4.18
CA GLY A 72 -5.03 13.15 3.12
C GLY A 72 -6.52 13.25 3.44
N THR A 73 -6.89 14.05 4.45
CA THR A 73 -8.29 14.26 4.87
C THR A 73 -8.76 15.67 4.52
N ALA A 74 -10.07 15.90 4.61
CA ALA A 74 -10.65 17.23 4.47
C ALA A 74 -10.57 18.08 5.77
N ARG A 75 -9.91 17.57 6.83
CA ARG A 75 -9.79 18.27 8.11
C ARG A 75 -8.60 19.23 8.07
N ASP A 76 -8.87 20.52 8.07
CA ASP A 76 -7.84 21.54 8.06
C ASP A 76 -6.98 21.52 9.34
N GLY A 77 -5.70 21.82 9.20
CA GLY A 77 -4.75 21.88 10.30
C GLY A 77 -4.37 20.55 10.94
N LEU A 78 -5.05 19.43 10.59
CA LEU A 78 -4.80 18.13 11.21
C LEU A 78 -3.34 17.68 11.06
N GLY A 79 -2.75 17.87 9.88
CA GLY A 79 -1.35 17.53 9.63
C GLY A 79 -0.39 18.25 10.57
N ARG A 80 -0.61 19.56 10.78
CA ARG A 80 0.21 20.37 11.69
C ARG A 80 0.07 19.89 13.14
N THR A 81 -1.17 19.76 13.62
CA THR A 81 -1.45 19.31 14.99
C THR A 81 -0.81 17.94 15.29
N LEU A 82 -0.89 17.01 14.35
CA LEU A 82 -0.27 15.69 14.50
C LEU A 82 1.24 15.74 14.38
N GLY A 83 1.78 16.61 13.53
CA GLY A 83 3.22 16.84 13.41
C GLY A 83 3.81 17.32 14.73
N ASP A 84 3.20 18.31 15.35
CA ASP A 84 3.61 18.87 16.65
C ASP A 84 3.51 17.81 17.75
N ALA A 85 2.42 17.04 17.79
CA ALA A 85 2.24 15.96 18.75
C ALA A 85 3.27 14.83 18.61
N LEU A 86 3.69 14.50 17.37
CA LEU A 86 4.73 13.49 17.12
C LEU A 86 6.13 14.05 17.39
N ALA A 87 6.38 15.32 17.12
CA ALA A 87 7.62 16.00 17.49
C ALA A 87 7.81 16.01 19.01
N THR A 88 6.75 16.30 19.77
CA THR A 88 6.77 16.21 21.25
C THR A 88 7.11 14.80 21.77
N ARG A 89 6.85 13.76 20.97
CA ARG A 89 7.23 12.37 21.26
C ARG A 89 8.66 12.02 20.83
N GLY A 90 9.42 13.02 20.37
CA GLY A 90 10.81 12.90 19.98
C GLY A 90 11.06 12.54 18.54
N PHE A 91 10.04 12.48 17.68
CA PHE A 91 10.23 12.24 16.25
C PHE A 91 10.75 13.46 15.52
N GLN A 92 11.51 13.25 14.45
CA GLN A 92 11.95 14.31 13.54
C GLN A 92 10.94 14.47 12.39
N VAL A 93 9.94 15.35 12.57
CA VAL A 93 9.00 15.69 11.51
C VAL A 93 9.65 16.69 10.56
N LYS A 94 10.09 16.21 9.38
CA LYS A 94 10.80 17.04 8.38
C LYS A 94 9.90 18.10 7.75
N SER A 95 8.66 17.73 7.46
CA SER A 95 7.67 18.65 6.90
C SER A 95 6.27 18.12 7.15
N THR A 96 5.31 19.06 7.19
CA THR A 96 3.88 18.78 7.20
C THR A 96 3.25 19.44 5.99
N GLY A 97 2.25 18.79 5.38
CA GLY A 97 1.55 19.30 4.21
C GLY A 97 0.26 18.55 3.93
N ASN A 98 -0.34 18.83 2.79
CA ASN A 98 -1.50 18.10 2.31
C ASN A 98 -1.05 17.02 1.31
N ALA A 99 -1.71 15.89 1.32
CA ALA A 99 -1.50 14.87 0.32
C ALA A 99 -2.06 15.35 -1.05
N PRO A 100 -1.41 15.00 -2.18
CA PRO A 100 -1.89 15.41 -3.51
C PRO A 100 -3.25 14.81 -3.86
N LYS A 101 -3.64 13.73 -3.19
CA LYS A 101 -4.95 13.09 -3.30
C LYS A 101 -5.46 12.76 -1.91
N SER A 102 -6.79 12.88 -1.71
CA SER A 102 -7.44 12.43 -0.49
C SER A 102 -7.25 10.93 -0.30
N LEU A 103 -6.99 10.53 0.94
CA LEU A 103 -6.86 9.11 1.31
C LEU A 103 -8.12 8.68 2.07
N SER A 104 -8.95 7.87 1.42
CA SER A 104 -10.08 7.21 2.07
C SER A 104 -9.59 6.03 2.91
N GLY A 105 -10.21 5.82 4.09
CA GLY A 105 -9.87 4.71 4.97
C GLY A 105 -8.69 4.99 5.90
N PRO A 106 -7.92 3.94 6.29
CA PRO A 106 -6.87 4.04 7.28
C PRO A 106 -5.71 4.93 6.84
N SER A 107 -4.97 5.47 7.83
CA SER A 107 -3.71 6.16 7.54
C SER A 107 -2.68 5.17 7.00
N LYS A 108 -1.78 5.64 6.13
CA LYS A 108 -0.73 4.80 5.55
C LYS A 108 0.66 5.37 5.82
N VAL A 109 1.58 4.48 6.15
CA VAL A 109 3.01 4.79 6.28
C VAL A 109 3.72 4.21 5.08
N TYR A 110 4.03 5.06 4.11
CA TYR A 110 4.83 4.70 2.96
C TYR A 110 6.30 4.72 3.33
N PHE A 111 7.06 3.73 2.86
CA PHE A 111 8.48 3.66 3.18
C PHE A 111 9.31 3.06 2.05
N GLY A 112 10.52 3.61 1.90
CA GLY A 112 11.52 3.15 0.95
C GLY A 112 12.35 1.98 1.48
N PRO A 113 13.26 1.46 0.63
CA PRO A 113 14.18 0.39 1.02
C PRO A 113 14.94 0.71 2.31
N GLY A 114 15.01 -0.26 3.23
CA GLY A 114 15.70 -0.14 4.52
C GLY A 114 14.96 0.67 5.60
N ALA A 115 13.84 1.33 5.28
CA ALA A 115 13.10 2.17 6.23
C ALA A 115 11.99 1.43 7.00
N ARG A 116 11.81 0.13 6.78
CA ARG A 116 10.73 -0.64 7.44
C ARG A 116 10.72 -0.51 8.97
N PRO A 117 11.83 -0.61 9.72
CA PRO A 117 11.81 -0.43 11.18
C PRO A 117 11.37 0.96 11.61
N ALA A 118 11.79 2.00 10.89
CA ALA A 118 11.37 3.37 11.14
C ALA A 118 9.88 3.58 10.86
N ALA A 119 9.39 3.08 9.72
CA ALA A 119 7.98 3.10 9.36
C ALA A 119 7.11 2.33 10.37
N GLN A 120 7.59 1.18 10.84
CA GLN A 120 6.92 0.40 11.88
C GLN A 120 6.77 1.20 13.18
N LEU A 121 7.83 1.90 13.60
CA LEU A 121 7.75 2.75 14.78
C LEU A 121 6.72 3.87 14.62
N VAL A 122 6.68 4.55 13.47
CA VAL A 122 5.66 5.57 13.17
C VAL A 122 4.25 4.96 13.22
N ALA A 123 4.04 3.81 12.59
CA ALA A 123 2.75 3.13 12.57
C ALA A 123 2.27 2.70 13.98
N ILE A 124 3.20 2.33 14.86
CA ILE A 124 2.88 2.03 16.26
C ILE A 124 2.22 3.22 16.96
N HIS A 125 2.55 4.45 16.60
CA HIS A 125 1.98 5.65 17.24
C HIS A 125 0.62 6.05 16.69
N VAL A 126 0.23 5.54 15.51
CA VAL A 126 -1.04 5.89 14.85
C VAL A 126 -1.98 4.68 14.88
N ILE A 127 -3.19 4.85 15.44
CA ILE A 127 -4.16 3.76 15.49
C ILE A 127 -4.62 3.43 14.07
N GLY A 128 -4.59 2.13 13.72
CA GLY A 128 -5.05 1.64 12.42
C GLY A 128 -4.17 2.02 11.24
N ALA A 129 -2.93 2.52 11.47
CA ALA A 129 -2.03 2.81 10.36
C ALA A 129 -1.53 1.54 9.68
N GLU A 130 -1.52 1.55 8.35
CA GLU A 130 -1.02 0.47 7.50
C GLU A 130 0.38 0.79 6.97
N LEU A 131 1.21 -0.24 6.83
CA LEU A 131 2.53 -0.14 6.23
C LEU A 131 2.45 -0.40 4.72
N SER A 132 3.01 0.50 3.92
CA SER A 132 3.00 0.39 2.45
C SER A 132 4.42 0.56 1.90
N PRO A 133 5.09 -0.51 1.48
CA PRO A 133 6.42 -0.40 0.90
C PRO A 133 6.37 0.27 -0.48
N VAL A 134 7.31 1.16 -0.74
CA VAL A 134 7.50 1.85 -2.03
C VAL A 134 8.92 1.59 -2.52
N PRO A 135 9.17 0.56 -3.32
CA PRO A 135 10.52 0.18 -3.75
C PRO A 135 11.28 1.27 -4.50
N THR A 136 10.54 2.15 -5.20
CA THR A 136 11.10 3.27 -5.97
C THR A 136 11.38 4.53 -5.14
N ALA A 137 10.96 4.55 -3.85
CA ALA A 137 11.23 5.67 -2.98
C ALA A 137 12.72 5.71 -2.58
N PRO A 138 13.25 6.89 -2.22
CA PRO A 138 14.62 6.99 -1.73
C PRO A 138 14.86 6.07 -0.52
N LYS A 139 16.08 5.53 -0.42
CA LYS A 139 16.48 4.70 0.72
C LYS A 139 16.28 5.47 2.03
N GLY A 140 15.65 4.84 2.99
CA GLY A 140 15.40 5.45 4.30
C GLY A 140 14.20 6.42 4.35
N ALA A 141 13.54 6.69 3.23
CA ALA A 141 12.39 7.60 3.20
C ALA A 141 11.21 7.00 3.95
N VAL A 142 10.51 7.86 4.72
CA VAL A 142 9.25 7.52 5.40
C VAL A 142 8.28 8.68 5.22
N ASP A 143 7.05 8.37 4.77
CA ASP A 143 5.97 9.32 4.60
C ASP A 143 4.72 8.80 5.33
N LEU A 144 4.22 9.57 6.29
CA LEU A 144 2.94 9.28 6.95
C LEU A 144 1.83 10.06 6.26
N VAL A 145 0.90 9.37 5.64
CA VAL A 145 -0.31 9.97 5.05
C VAL A 145 -1.51 9.66 5.93
N ILE A 146 -2.13 10.69 6.46
CA ILE A 146 -3.32 10.57 7.30
C ILE A 146 -4.54 10.34 6.41
N GLY A 147 -5.26 9.26 6.66
CA GLY A 147 -6.49 8.90 5.97
C GLY A 147 -7.75 9.36 6.71
N SER A 148 -8.90 9.32 6.03
CA SER A 148 -10.19 9.72 6.61
C SER A 148 -10.62 8.86 7.80
N GLY A 149 -10.14 7.62 7.89
CA GLY A 149 -10.34 6.71 9.02
C GLY A 149 -9.42 6.95 10.23
N PHE A 150 -8.60 8.02 10.21
CA PHE A 150 -7.78 8.36 11.35
C PHE A 150 -8.65 8.71 12.57
N ALA A 151 -8.47 7.96 13.65
CA ALA A 151 -9.15 8.22 14.92
C ALA A 151 -8.33 9.14 15.83
N ARG A 152 -7.15 8.67 16.24
CA ARG A 152 -6.22 9.38 17.13
C ARG A 152 -4.83 8.75 17.14
N LEU A 153 -3.89 9.43 17.77
CA LEU A 153 -2.62 8.82 18.14
C LEU A 153 -2.82 7.92 19.38
N ARG A 154 -2.05 6.84 19.47
CA ARG A 154 -1.98 6.03 20.69
C ARG A 154 -1.41 6.86 21.83
N THR A 155 -1.90 6.61 23.04
CA THR A 155 -1.29 7.15 24.26
C THR A 155 0.09 6.51 24.51
N PRO A 156 0.96 7.12 25.32
CA PRO A 156 2.27 6.53 25.64
C PRO A 156 2.18 5.12 26.22
N ALA A 157 1.16 4.85 27.06
CA ALA A 157 0.92 3.52 27.62
C ALA A 157 0.54 2.50 26.55
N GLU A 158 -0.37 2.87 25.64
CA GLU A 158 -0.75 2.03 24.50
C GLU A 158 0.43 1.78 23.54
N VAL A 159 1.28 2.79 23.31
CA VAL A 159 2.50 2.64 22.50
C VAL A 159 3.41 1.60 23.14
N LYS A 160 3.68 1.68 24.43
CA LYS A 160 4.53 0.71 25.15
C LYS A 160 4.00 -0.72 25.01
N THR A 161 2.71 -0.92 25.27
CA THR A 161 2.07 -2.24 25.17
C THR A 161 2.08 -2.76 23.74
N PHE A 162 1.78 -1.91 22.76
CA PHE A 162 1.73 -2.31 21.36
C PHE A 162 3.14 -2.61 20.81
N THR A 163 4.14 -1.82 21.19
CA THR A 163 5.55 -2.08 20.87
C THR A 163 6.00 -3.46 21.35
N ALA A 164 5.68 -3.81 22.60
CA ALA A 164 6.02 -5.13 23.14
C ALA A 164 5.39 -6.26 22.31
N ARG A 165 4.14 -6.11 21.87
CA ARG A 165 3.45 -7.09 21.00
C ARG A 165 4.10 -7.19 19.61
N VAL A 166 4.48 -6.06 19.03
CA VAL A 166 5.18 -6.03 17.73
C VAL A 166 6.51 -6.76 17.81
N LEU A 167 7.29 -6.51 18.85
CA LEU A 167 8.59 -7.16 19.08
C LEU A 167 8.44 -8.65 19.37
N ALA A 168 7.36 -9.07 20.04
CA ALA A 168 7.03 -10.47 20.29
C ALA A 168 6.44 -11.20 19.05
N GLY A 169 6.26 -10.52 17.92
CA GLY A 169 5.64 -11.09 16.73
C GLY A 169 4.14 -11.39 16.85
N THR A 170 3.50 -10.94 17.93
CA THR A 170 2.07 -11.20 18.22
C THR A 170 1.14 -10.06 17.83
N ALA A 171 1.69 -8.92 17.38
CA ALA A 171 0.87 -7.83 16.87
C ALA A 171 0.31 -8.20 15.48
N PRO A 172 -0.97 -7.92 15.21
CA PRO A 172 -1.48 -8.03 13.86
C PRO A 172 -0.66 -7.08 12.99
N THR A 173 0.11 -7.65 12.07
CA THR A 173 0.67 -6.87 10.97
C THR A 173 -0.52 -6.38 10.19
N ALA A 174 -0.84 -5.08 10.29
CA ALA A 174 -1.99 -4.53 9.62
C ALA A 174 -1.79 -4.62 8.10
N ALA A 175 -2.37 -5.61 7.54
CA ALA A 175 -3.16 -5.64 6.32
C ALA A 175 -4.05 -6.86 6.45
N PRO A 176 -5.36 -6.73 6.58
CA PRO A 176 -6.22 -7.77 6.08
C PRO A 176 -6.00 -7.75 4.56
N GLY A 177 -5.04 -8.56 4.10
CA GLY A 177 -5.15 -9.08 2.77
C GLY A 177 -6.56 -9.62 2.67
N THR A 178 -7.32 -9.16 1.68
CA THR A 178 -8.59 -9.74 1.26
C THR A 178 -8.50 -11.24 1.51
N PRO A 179 -9.43 -11.86 2.26
CA PRO A 179 -9.41 -13.30 2.40
C PRO A 179 -9.38 -13.84 0.99
N ALA A 180 -8.34 -14.59 0.67
CA ALA A 180 -8.31 -15.36 -0.55
C ALA A 180 -9.60 -16.17 -0.51
N THR A 181 -10.56 -15.81 -1.37
CA THR A 181 -11.76 -16.60 -1.60
C THR A 181 -11.25 -17.98 -1.89
N SER A 182 -11.42 -18.87 -0.95
CA SER A 182 -11.10 -20.28 -1.14
C SER A 182 -11.88 -20.70 -2.36
N ALA A 183 -11.18 -20.90 -3.47
CA ALA A 183 -11.78 -21.50 -4.66
C ALA A 183 -12.48 -22.78 -4.20
N PRO A 184 -13.74 -23.02 -4.60
CA PRO A 184 -14.45 -24.21 -4.21
C PRO A 184 -13.61 -25.41 -4.70
N ARG A 185 -13.30 -26.29 -3.77
CA ARG A 185 -12.64 -27.55 -4.06
C ARG A 185 -13.53 -28.30 -5.06
N PRO A 186 -13.00 -28.74 -6.20
CA PRO A 186 -13.79 -29.60 -7.08
C PRO A 186 -14.06 -30.91 -6.33
N THR A 187 -15.29 -31.07 -5.84
CA THR A 187 -15.82 -32.35 -5.39
C THR A 187 -16.18 -33.13 -6.63
N GLY A 188 -15.45 -34.20 -6.92
CA GLY A 188 -15.88 -35.16 -7.90
C GLY A 188 -14.74 -35.76 -8.74
N CYS A 189 -14.05 -36.73 -8.19
CA CYS A 189 -13.55 -37.89 -8.93
C CYS A 189 -13.93 -39.10 -8.06
N ALA A 190 -15.07 -39.71 -8.42
CA ALA A 190 -15.42 -41.05 -8.03
C ALA A 190 -15.11 -42.00 -9.22
#